data_a51f8916d491167d3fc705206951e045
#
_entry.id   a51f8916d491167d3fc705206951e045
#
_cell.length_a   1.000
_cell.length_b   1.000
_cell.length_c   1.000
_cell.angle_alpha   90.00
_cell.angle_beta   90.00
_cell.angle_gamma   90.00
#
_symmetry.space_group_name_H-M   'P 1'
#
loop_
_entity.id
_entity.type
_entity.pdbx_description
1 polymer ?
#
loop_
_entity_poly.entity_id
_entity_poly.type
_entity_poly.pdbx_seq_one_letter_code
_entity_poly.pdbx_strand_id
1 'polypeptide(L)'
;MHRISNIISLILLLAAAGSCVYDFNPQVEGNTGTLVVDGDILAGDVSVIRLSRAMALDTVIPVGVPDDWRVWVELEDGSRIEGIRNKSEFTLDTRSLSAGMKCRLGINNVTNTFNHRSGSFDMVVNSEYGTPWLTVQSTPEIDSLSTKVADDLQTMDFCITSPGGGSTPYYRWFGAEDWEYTADVRADVYYDPSKNSVLDYKDGNNSFYCWNRAEVPEIMVGTTNGLSDPGFVNHVIYTYGNHNIKLSYLYSVLLVQENLSEDAYRYWYAMSRNSTDVGGLMSSQPSELHGNIYNVNDPSETVIGFVNASEVSSIRYFFDSSLLLFYHRAERFSEEPKAVHSSQWKHYYYDLAYRPAIAHEEESATGERYKVPDTYDWYPRRCIDCTYRGGDKNKPAWWPNNHK
;
A
#
# COMPACT_ATOMS: atom_id res chain seq x y z
N MET A 1 62.32 -26.34 13.12
CA MET A 1 61.46 -26.04 11.94
C MET A 1 59.97 -25.86 12.27
N HIS A 2 59.36 -26.61 13.18
CA HIS A 2 57.91 -26.47 13.53
C HIS A 2 57.48 -25.13 14.16
N ARG A 3 58.37 -24.47 14.93
CA ARG A 3 58.03 -23.17 15.59
C ARG A 3 57.95 -22.00 14.57
N ILE A 4 58.74 -22.03 13.53
CA ILE A 4 58.71 -20.98 12.49
C ILE A 4 57.49 -21.15 11.58
N SER A 5 57.09 -22.39 11.28
CA SER A 5 55.88 -22.68 10.52
C SER A 5 54.61 -22.18 11.23
N ASN A 6 54.53 -22.36 12.56
CA ASN A 6 53.36 -21.90 13.32
C ASN A 6 53.29 -20.36 13.43
N ILE A 7 54.41 -19.66 13.44
CA ILE A 7 54.45 -18.18 13.45
C ILE A 7 54.03 -17.64 12.10
N ILE A 8 54.44 -18.26 11.00
CA ILE A 8 54.01 -17.84 9.65
C ILE A 8 52.51 -18.09 9.43
N SER A 9 51.96 -19.23 9.92
CA SER A 9 50.52 -19.50 9.89
C SER A 9 49.72 -18.49 10.71
N LEU A 10 50.22 -18.08 11.87
CA LEU A 10 49.51 -17.09 12.71
C LEU A 10 49.54 -15.70 12.07
N ILE A 11 50.62 -15.29 11.44
CA ILE A 11 50.73 -14.03 10.68
C ILE A 11 49.79 -14.02 9.46
N LEU A 12 49.68 -15.13 8.75
CA LEU A 12 48.74 -15.26 7.61
C LEU A 12 47.28 -15.22 8.08
N LEU A 13 46.94 -15.79 9.25
CA LEU A 13 45.61 -15.71 9.82
C LEU A 13 45.26 -14.27 10.28
N LEU A 14 46.22 -13.55 10.84
CA LEU A 14 46.01 -12.14 11.23
C LEU A 14 45.91 -11.18 10.05
N ALA A 15 46.56 -11.48 8.91
CA ALA A 15 46.44 -10.71 7.68
C ALA A 15 45.07 -10.91 6.98
N ALA A 16 44.42 -12.08 7.18
CA ALA A 16 43.08 -12.37 6.64
C ALA A 16 41.97 -11.72 7.46
N ALA A 17 42.23 -11.27 8.69
CA ALA A 17 41.22 -10.59 9.55
C ALA A 17 41.15 -9.08 9.29
N GLY A 18 42.00 -8.51 8.43
CA GLY A 18 41.94 -7.12 7.96
C GLY A 18 40.96 -6.96 6.77
N SER A 19 39.76 -7.52 6.83
CA SER A 19 38.69 -7.16 5.91
C SER A 19 38.31 -5.72 6.21
N CYS A 20 38.82 -4.79 5.41
CA CYS A 20 38.31 -3.43 5.36
C CYS A 20 36.84 -3.53 4.94
N VAL A 21 35.94 -3.37 5.88
CA VAL A 21 34.57 -2.97 5.59
C VAL A 21 34.67 -1.56 5.05
N TYR A 22 34.68 -1.44 3.72
CA TYR A 22 34.40 -0.15 3.11
C TYR A 22 32.93 0.13 3.39
N ASP A 23 32.64 1.21 4.09
CA ASP A 23 31.31 1.81 4.07
C ASP A 23 31.03 2.12 2.59
N PHE A 24 30.23 1.25 1.96
CA PHE A 24 29.68 1.49 0.65
C PHE A 24 28.63 2.60 0.84
N ASN A 25 29.07 3.84 0.66
CA ASN A 25 28.20 4.98 0.56
C ASN A 25 27.92 5.18 -0.93
N PRO A 26 26.84 4.58 -1.49
CA PRO A 26 26.49 4.80 -2.88
C PRO A 26 26.14 6.29 -3.00
N GLN A 27 27.03 7.06 -3.61
CA GLN A 27 26.63 8.36 -4.15
C GLN A 27 25.69 8.05 -5.33
N VAL A 28 24.44 7.79 -5.02
CA VAL A 28 23.39 7.79 -6.01
C VAL A 28 23.25 9.27 -6.39
N GLU A 29 23.87 9.67 -7.49
CA GLU A 29 23.50 10.89 -8.19
C GLU A 29 22.06 10.70 -8.71
N GLY A 30 21.11 10.64 -7.76
CA GLY A 30 19.70 10.67 -8.06
C GLY A 30 19.34 12.08 -8.49
N ASN A 31 18.69 12.24 -9.63
CA ASN A 31 18.04 13.48 -10.03
C ASN A 31 16.98 13.85 -8.97
N THR A 32 17.43 14.45 -7.88
CA THR A 32 16.53 14.97 -6.84
C THR A 32 15.71 16.10 -7.45
N GLY A 33 14.40 16.01 -7.33
CA GLY A 33 13.50 17.01 -7.88
C GLY A 33 12.87 16.65 -9.23
N THR A 34 13.20 15.49 -9.83
CA THR A 34 12.52 14.99 -11.03
C THR A 34 11.02 14.87 -10.77
N LEU A 35 10.20 15.39 -11.69
CA LEU A 35 8.73 15.25 -11.61
C LEU A 35 8.34 13.76 -11.72
N VAL A 36 7.48 13.33 -10.81
CA VAL A 36 6.86 12.01 -10.83
C VAL A 36 5.36 12.19 -11.01
N VAL A 37 4.80 11.51 -11.99
CA VAL A 37 3.37 11.50 -12.31
C VAL A 37 2.86 10.08 -12.14
N ASP A 38 1.86 9.91 -11.29
CA ASP A 38 1.23 8.63 -10.98
C ASP A 38 -0.27 8.71 -11.21
N GLY A 39 -0.84 7.73 -11.88
CA GLY A 39 -2.25 7.59 -12.21
C GLY A 39 -2.51 7.44 -13.71
N ASP A 40 -3.74 7.00 -14.03
CA ASP A 40 -4.21 6.74 -15.39
C ASP A 40 -5.50 7.48 -15.69
N ILE A 41 -5.82 7.63 -16.98
CA ILE A 41 -7.07 8.20 -17.44
C ILE A 41 -8.11 7.06 -17.52
N LEU A 42 -8.99 7.03 -16.52
CA LEU A 42 -10.03 6.00 -16.36
C LEU A 42 -11.31 6.48 -17.03
N ALA A 43 -11.54 6.05 -18.27
CA ALA A 43 -12.73 6.42 -19.02
C ALA A 43 -13.99 5.78 -18.41
N GLY A 44 -15.06 6.55 -18.34
CA GLY A 44 -16.32 6.13 -17.72
C GLY A 44 -16.35 6.28 -16.20
N ASP A 45 -15.25 6.71 -15.57
CA ASP A 45 -15.09 6.87 -14.12
C ASP A 45 -14.39 8.21 -13.80
N VAL A 46 -13.91 8.33 -12.59
CA VAL A 46 -13.13 9.46 -12.11
C VAL A 46 -11.65 9.08 -12.08
N SER A 47 -10.83 9.86 -12.76
CA SER A 47 -9.38 9.69 -12.76
C SER A 47 -8.74 10.47 -11.62
N VAL A 48 -7.70 9.91 -11.01
CA VAL A 48 -6.88 10.59 -10.01
C VAL A 48 -5.43 10.58 -10.47
N ILE A 49 -4.89 11.76 -10.72
CA ILE A 49 -3.48 11.94 -11.08
C ILE A 49 -2.76 12.55 -9.88
N ARG A 50 -1.67 11.90 -9.46
CA ARG A 50 -0.82 12.35 -8.35
C ARG A 50 0.48 12.91 -8.90
N LEU A 51 0.87 14.08 -8.40
CA LEU A 51 2.15 14.69 -8.72
C LEU A 51 3.04 14.69 -7.49
N SER A 52 4.28 14.26 -7.67
CA SER A 52 5.32 14.32 -6.64
C SER A 52 6.69 14.59 -7.26
N ARG A 53 7.71 14.70 -6.43
CA ARG A 53 9.09 14.82 -6.89
C ARG A 53 9.93 13.69 -6.32
N ALA A 54 10.81 13.13 -7.15
CA ALA A 54 11.78 12.15 -6.72
C ALA A 54 12.71 12.75 -5.66
N MET A 55 13.03 11.95 -4.64
CA MET A 55 13.86 12.36 -3.51
C MET A 55 15.01 11.39 -3.33
N ALA A 56 16.11 11.89 -2.72
CA ALA A 56 17.17 11.00 -2.27
C ALA A 56 16.68 10.10 -1.12
N LEU A 57 17.19 8.89 -1.05
CA LEU A 57 16.79 7.87 -0.06
C LEU A 57 17.01 8.28 1.40
N ASP A 58 17.85 9.29 1.64
CA ASP A 58 18.16 9.85 2.96
C ASP A 58 17.25 11.02 3.37
N THR A 59 16.33 11.42 2.50
CA THR A 59 15.42 12.55 2.73
C THR A 59 14.17 12.08 3.48
N VAL A 60 13.93 12.63 4.67
CA VAL A 60 12.83 12.20 5.56
C VAL A 60 11.50 12.90 5.26
N ILE A 61 11.51 14.04 4.53
CA ILE A 61 10.31 14.85 4.30
C ILE A 61 9.90 14.77 2.83
N PRO A 62 8.68 14.27 2.51
CA PRO A 62 8.17 14.31 1.15
C PRO A 62 8.09 15.75 0.63
N VAL A 63 8.78 16.05 -0.46
CA VAL A 63 8.65 17.35 -1.13
C VAL A 63 7.34 17.34 -1.90
N GLY A 64 6.33 17.99 -1.35
CA GLY A 64 5.05 18.20 -2.03
C GLY A 64 5.23 19.07 -3.27
N VAL A 65 4.30 18.93 -4.21
CA VAL A 65 4.22 19.83 -5.36
C VAL A 65 3.59 21.16 -4.90
N PRO A 66 4.20 22.32 -5.19
CA PRO A 66 3.66 23.62 -4.84
C PRO A 66 2.22 23.86 -5.37
N ASP A 67 1.53 24.88 -4.85
CA ASP A 67 0.11 25.15 -5.15
C ASP A 67 -0.19 25.72 -6.55
N ASP A 68 0.82 25.90 -7.35
CA ASP A 68 0.78 26.49 -8.69
C ASP A 68 0.64 25.48 -9.84
N TRP A 69 0.47 24.18 -9.52
CA TRP A 69 0.30 23.15 -10.53
C TRP A 69 -1.16 22.96 -10.95
N ARG A 70 -1.36 22.69 -12.26
CA ARG A 70 -2.64 22.33 -12.87
C ARG A 70 -2.49 21.06 -13.69
N VAL A 71 -3.56 20.26 -13.71
CA VAL A 71 -3.64 19.01 -14.48
C VAL A 71 -4.97 19.01 -15.22
N TRP A 72 -4.97 18.61 -16.49
CA TRP A 72 -6.19 18.46 -17.30
C TRP A 72 -6.05 17.29 -18.27
N VAL A 73 -7.18 16.78 -18.72
CA VAL A 73 -7.27 15.90 -19.87
C VAL A 73 -7.80 16.71 -21.04
N GLU A 74 -7.09 16.71 -22.16
CA GLU A 74 -7.49 17.37 -23.41
C GLU A 74 -8.00 16.37 -24.43
N LEU A 75 -9.08 16.72 -25.12
CA LEU A 75 -9.73 15.90 -26.15
C LEU A 75 -9.36 16.42 -27.55
N GLU A 76 -9.59 15.60 -28.61
CA GLU A 76 -9.27 15.98 -29.99
C GLU A 76 -10.02 17.25 -30.47
N ASP A 77 -11.19 17.55 -29.92
CA ASP A 77 -11.94 18.75 -30.23
C ASP A 77 -11.41 20.03 -29.54
N GLY A 78 -10.34 19.90 -28.75
CA GLY A 78 -9.74 20.97 -27.98
C GLY A 78 -10.41 21.27 -26.65
N SER A 79 -11.47 20.56 -26.29
CA SER A 79 -12.08 20.65 -24.96
C SER A 79 -11.18 20.08 -23.89
N ARG A 80 -11.33 20.56 -22.65
CA ARG A 80 -10.51 20.14 -21.52
C ARG A 80 -11.37 19.75 -20.32
N ILE A 81 -10.96 18.69 -19.66
CA ILE A 81 -11.47 18.25 -18.36
C ILE A 81 -10.43 18.70 -17.33
N GLU A 82 -10.75 19.73 -16.58
CA GLU A 82 -9.83 20.31 -15.59
C GLU A 82 -9.82 19.47 -14.31
N GLY A 83 -8.63 19.26 -13.74
CA GLY A 83 -8.43 18.53 -12.49
C GLY A 83 -8.73 19.40 -11.27
N ILE A 84 -9.55 18.89 -10.37
CA ILE A 84 -9.78 19.49 -9.05
C ILE A 84 -8.68 19.05 -8.11
N ARG A 85 -7.91 20.00 -7.62
CA ARG A 85 -6.75 19.73 -6.79
C ARG A 85 -7.09 19.50 -5.32
N ASN A 86 -6.45 18.48 -4.72
CA ASN A 86 -6.38 18.27 -3.29
C ASN A 86 -4.94 17.86 -2.93
N LYS A 87 -4.14 18.79 -2.40
CA LYS A 87 -2.70 18.63 -2.13
C LYS A 87 -1.92 18.23 -3.40
N SER A 88 -1.38 17.00 -3.44
CA SER A 88 -0.66 16.45 -4.59
C SER A 88 -1.54 15.65 -5.56
N GLU A 89 -2.83 15.52 -5.27
CA GLU A 89 -3.79 14.77 -6.08
C GLU A 89 -4.68 15.70 -6.90
N PHE A 90 -4.97 15.29 -8.12
CA PHE A 90 -5.87 15.97 -9.04
C PHE A 90 -6.95 15.00 -9.49
N THR A 91 -8.19 15.32 -9.15
CA THR A 91 -9.36 14.53 -9.50
C THR A 91 -9.98 15.09 -10.77
N LEU A 92 -10.11 14.26 -11.82
CA LEU A 92 -10.67 14.59 -13.12
C LEU A 92 -11.95 13.77 -13.36
N ASP A 93 -13.02 14.42 -13.72
CA ASP A 93 -14.29 13.75 -14.09
C ASP A 93 -14.24 13.24 -15.54
N THR A 94 -13.67 12.05 -15.71
CA THR A 94 -13.48 11.41 -17.00
C THR A 94 -14.62 10.47 -17.42
N ARG A 95 -15.79 10.58 -16.78
CA ARG A 95 -16.97 9.76 -17.06
C ARG A 95 -17.55 9.96 -18.46
N SER A 96 -17.24 11.08 -19.11
CA SER A 96 -17.65 11.35 -20.50
C SER A 96 -16.78 10.66 -21.55
N LEU A 97 -15.63 10.10 -21.15
CA LEU A 97 -14.74 9.38 -22.06
C LEU A 97 -15.24 7.95 -22.29
N SER A 98 -15.00 7.43 -23.48
CA SER A 98 -15.32 6.05 -23.87
C SER A 98 -14.26 5.49 -24.82
N ALA A 99 -14.27 4.17 -24.97
CA ALA A 99 -13.34 3.46 -25.84
C ALA A 99 -13.29 4.05 -27.27
N GLY A 100 -12.09 4.13 -27.82
CA GLY A 100 -11.82 4.68 -29.14
C GLY A 100 -11.66 6.20 -29.19
N MET A 101 -12.07 6.95 -28.16
CA MET A 101 -11.78 8.38 -28.07
C MET A 101 -10.29 8.61 -27.88
N LYS A 102 -9.79 9.74 -28.36
CA LYS A 102 -8.42 10.15 -28.12
C LYS A 102 -8.37 11.29 -27.14
N CYS A 103 -7.44 11.19 -26.21
CA CYS A 103 -7.18 12.19 -25.20
C CYS A 103 -5.68 12.26 -24.88
N ARG A 104 -5.26 13.31 -24.20
CA ARG A 104 -3.91 13.44 -23.66
C ARG A 104 -3.93 14.12 -22.29
N LEU A 105 -3.01 13.74 -21.43
CA LEU A 105 -2.79 14.44 -20.17
C LEU A 105 -1.97 15.69 -20.45
N GLY A 106 -2.37 16.81 -19.86
CA GLY A 106 -1.62 18.05 -19.81
C GLY A 106 -1.36 18.44 -18.35
N ILE A 107 -0.18 18.92 -18.09
CA ILE A 107 0.26 19.37 -16.75
C ILE A 107 1.02 20.67 -16.93
N ASN A 108 0.74 21.69 -16.13
CA ASN A 108 1.59 22.85 -16.10
C ASN A 108 1.83 23.39 -14.69
N ASN A 109 2.97 24.02 -14.56
CA ASN A 109 3.34 24.82 -13.40
C ASN A 109 3.18 26.29 -13.77
N VAL A 110 2.37 27.00 -13.01
CA VAL A 110 2.05 28.41 -13.26
C VAL A 110 2.41 29.28 -12.08
N THR A 111 2.89 30.49 -12.36
CA THR A 111 3.09 31.51 -11.35
C THR A 111 2.19 32.69 -11.66
N ASN A 112 1.48 33.20 -10.66
CA ASN A 112 0.70 34.41 -10.77
C ASN A 112 1.60 35.62 -10.43
N THR A 113 1.95 36.39 -11.41
CA THR A 113 2.77 37.58 -11.24
C THR A 113 1.88 38.83 -11.28
N PHE A 114 1.96 39.68 -10.24
CA PHE A 114 1.18 40.91 -10.23
C PHE A 114 1.76 41.92 -11.25
N ASN A 115 0.94 42.30 -12.21
CA ASN A 115 1.29 43.30 -13.21
C ASN A 115 0.91 44.69 -12.71
N HIS A 116 1.91 45.49 -12.32
CA HIS A 116 1.70 46.82 -11.80
C HIS A 116 1.14 47.81 -12.84
N ARG A 117 1.23 47.52 -14.16
CA ARG A 117 0.68 48.38 -15.22
C ARG A 117 -0.81 48.19 -15.42
N SER A 118 -1.28 46.95 -15.38
CA SER A 118 -2.70 46.60 -15.59
C SER A 118 -3.49 46.53 -14.27
N GLY A 119 -2.81 46.44 -13.13
CA GLY A 119 -3.43 46.21 -11.83
C GLY A 119 -4.03 44.81 -11.71
N SER A 120 -3.62 43.87 -12.55
CA SER A 120 -4.10 42.51 -12.59
C SER A 120 -2.97 41.49 -12.36
N PHE A 121 -3.34 40.24 -12.06
CA PHE A 121 -2.38 39.16 -12.03
C PHE A 121 -2.26 38.53 -13.43
N ASP A 122 -1.04 38.46 -13.93
CA ASP A 122 -0.72 37.71 -15.14
C ASP A 122 -0.26 36.33 -14.75
N MET A 123 -0.83 35.30 -15.40
CA MET A 123 -0.42 33.92 -15.25
C MET A 123 0.75 33.63 -16.17
N VAL A 124 1.88 33.22 -15.60
CA VAL A 124 3.07 32.79 -16.34
C VAL A 124 3.19 31.28 -16.23
N VAL A 125 3.22 30.59 -17.35
CA VAL A 125 3.51 29.15 -17.39
C VAL A 125 5.03 28.97 -17.34
N ASN A 126 5.51 28.31 -16.26
CA ASN A 126 6.95 28.06 -16.07
C ASN A 126 7.40 26.77 -16.77
N SER A 127 6.59 25.72 -16.67
CA SER A 127 6.86 24.43 -17.28
C SER A 127 5.54 23.79 -17.74
N GLU A 128 5.58 23.13 -18.86
CA GLU A 128 4.44 22.42 -19.42
C GLU A 128 4.86 20.99 -19.77
N TYR A 129 4.06 20.02 -19.31
CA TYR A 129 4.30 18.60 -19.55
C TYR A 129 3.04 18.00 -20.18
N GLY A 130 3.23 16.93 -20.91
CA GLY A 130 2.12 16.21 -21.52
C GLY A 130 2.47 14.81 -21.91
N THR A 131 1.43 14.03 -22.24
CA THR A 131 1.55 12.75 -22.91
C THR A 131 1.36 12.92 -24.43
N PRO A 132 1.79 11.98 -25.28
CA PRO A 132 1.27 11.88 -26.62
C PRO A 132 -0.25 11.68 -26.60
N TRP A 133 -0.90 11.76 -27.77
CA TRP A 133 -2.29 11.39 -27.89
C TRP A 133 -2.47 9.90 -27.57
N LEU A 134 -3.29 9.60 -26.58
CA LEU A 134 -3.63 8.25 -26.12
C LEU A 134 -5.01 7.89 -26.70
N THR A 135 -5.15 6.66 -27.16
CA THR A 135 -6.47 6.10 -27.52
C THR A 135 -7.03 5.38 -26.31
N VAL A 136 -8.23 5.73 -25.89
CA VAL A 136 -8.92 5.05 -24.79
C VAL A 136 -9.17 3.60 -25.18
N GLN A 137 -8.61 2.67 -24.39
CA GLN A 137 -8.77 1.23 -24.61
C GLN A 137 -10.12 0.75 -24.05
N SER A 138 -10.76 -0.22 -24.71
CA SER A 138 -11.91 -0.90 -24.11
C SER A 138 -11.45 -2.02 -23.18
N THR A 139 -12.11 -2.15 -22.04
CA THR A 139 -11.79 -3.16 -21.03
C THR A 139 -12.99 -4.07 -20.82
N PRO A 140 -12.84 -5.40 -20.97
CA PRO A 140 -13.93 -6.34 -20.69
C PRO A 140 -14.23 -6.37 -19.17
N GLU A 141 -15.46 -6.72 -18.84
CA GLU A 141 -15.88 -6.91 -17.46
C GLU A 141 -15.16 -8.10 -16.81
N ILE A 142 -14.91 -7.97 -15.52
CA ILE A 142 -14.40 -9.08 -14.69
C ILE A 142 -15.58 -10.02 -14.39
N ASP A 143 -15.47 -11.30 -14.75
CA ASP A 143 -16.49 -12.30 -14.45
C ASP A 143 -16.51 -12.65 -12.97
N SER A 144 -15.34 -12.93 -12.38
CA SER A 144 -15.23 -13.32 -10.97
C SER A 144 -13.83 -13.20 -10.41
N LEU A 145 -13.76 -13.06 -9.08
CA LEU A 145 -12.57 -13.35 -8.29
C LEU A 145 -12.79 -14.60 -7.46
N SER A 146 -11.74 -15.37 -7.28
CA SER A 146 -11.73 -16.56 -6.45
C SER A 146 -10.42 -16.65 -5.68
N THR A 147 -10.38 -17.54 -4.69
CA THR A 147 -9.17 -17.84 -3.95
C THR A 147 -8.86 -19.34 -4.04
N LYS A 148 -7.58 -19.66 -4.08
CA LYS A 148 -7.08 -21.03 -4.08
C LYS A 148 -5.98 -21.16 -3.03
N VAL A 149 -6.15 -22.07 -2.08
CA VAL A 149 -5.10 -22.42 -1.13
C VAL A 149 -4.11 -23.34 -1.83
N ALA A 150 -2.82 -23.05 -1.70
CA ALA A 150 -1.77 -23.93 -2.24
C ALA A 150 -1.76 -25.28 -1.53
N ASP A 151 -1.26 -26.32 -2.22
CA ASP A 151 -1.26 -27.69 -1.70
C ASP A 151 -0.44 -27.85 -0.41
N ASP A 152 0.58 -27.00 -0.21
CA ASP A 152 1.39 -26.97 1.00
C ASP A 152 0.75 -26.20 2.17
N LEU A 153 -0.42 -25.61 1.95
CA LEU A 153 -1.20 -24.81 2.91
C LEU A 153 -0.45 -23.55 3.42
N GLN A 154 0.63 -23.13 2.76
CA GLN A 154 1.44 -21.99 3.20
C GLN A 154 1.03 -20.69 2.55
N THR A 155 0.41 -20.77 1.38
CA THR A 155 0.02 -19.58 0.60
C THR A 155 -1.42 -19.68 0.12
N MET A 156 -2.00 -18.52 -0.14
CA MET A 156 -3.29 -18.37 -0.76
C MET A 156 -3.18 -17.47 -1.98
N ASP A 157 -3.56 -18.00 -3.12
CA ASP A 157 -3.61 -17.32 -4.39
C ASP A 157 -4.95 -16.60 -4.55
N PHE A 158 -4.90 -15.39 -5.03
CA PHE A 158 -6.06 -14.64 -5.52
C PHE A 158 -6.09 -14.73 -7.04
N CYS A 159 -7.19 -15.25 -7.55
CA CYS A 159 -7.34 -15.60 -8.96
C CYS A 159 -8.45 -14.78 -9.60
N ILE A 160 -8.22 -14.37 -10.84
CA ILE A 160 -9.21 -13.67 -11.66
C ILE A 160 -9.69 -14.57 -12.81
N THR A 161 -10.98 -14.47 -13.11
CA THR A 161 -11.56 -14.92 -14.35
C THR A 161 -12.17 -13.71 -15.07
N SER A 162 -11.73 -13.47 -16.29
CA SER A 162 -12.19 -12.35 -17.12
C SER A 162 -12.15 -12.77 -18.58
N PRO A 163 -13.20 -12.47 -19.37
CA PRO A 163 -13.19 -12.79 -20.78
C PRO A 163 -12.12 -11.98 -21.50
N GLY A 164 -11.67 -12.45 -22.63
CA GLY A 164 -10.90 -11.65 -23.57
C GLY A 164 -11.80 -10.64 -24.27
N GLY A 165 -11.22 -9.85 -25.18
CA GLY A 165 -11.97 -8.94 -26.01
C GLY A 165 -11.78 -7.46 -25.67
N GLY A 166 -10.76 -7.12 -24.87
CA GLY A 166 -10.25 -5.76 -24.78
C GLY A 166 -9.64 -5.28 -26.10
N SER A 167 -9.34 -4.01 -26.22
CA SER A 167 -8.71 -3.41 -27.42
C SER A 167 -7.35 -4.03 -27.73
N THR A 168 -6.66 -4.54 -26.69
CA THR A 168 -5.36 -5.17 -26.77
C THR A 168 -5.34 -6.44 -25.91
N PRO A 169 -4.33 -7.32 -26.07
CA PRO A 169 -4.19 -8.50 -25.23
C PRO A 169 -3.52 -8.22 -23.88
N TYR A 170 -3.30 -6.96 -23.47
CA TYR A 170 -2.53 -6.57 -22.31
C TYR A 170 -3.43 -5.99 -21.22
N TYR A 171 -3.20 -6.40 -19.97
CA TYR A 171 -4.03 -6.04 -18.82
C TYR A 171 -3.20 -5.68 -17.62
N ARG A 172 -3.72 -4.76 -16.82
CA ARG A 172 -3.24 -4.47 -15.46
C ARG A 172 -4.40 -4.57 -14.49
N TRP A 173 -4.07 -5.04 -13.29
CA TRP A 173 -4.98 -5.03 -12.16
C TRP A 173 -4.36 -4.20 -11.05
N PHE A 174 -5.19 -3.46 -10.37
CA PHE A 174 -4.82 -2.67 -9.20
C PHE A 174 -6.04 -2.52 -8.31
N GLY A 175 -5.87 -2.04 -7.08
CA GLY A 175 -7.03 -1.88 -6.23
C GLY A 175 -6.70 -1.60 -4.79
N ALA A 176 -7.76 -1.46 -3.99
CA ALA A 176 -7.68 -1.23 -2.58
C ALA A 176 -8.18 -2.47 -1.81
N GLU A 177 -7.41 -2.83 -0.81
CA GLU A 177 -7.74 -3.91 0.10
C GLU A 177 -8.15 -3.34 1.46
N ASP A 178 -9.14 -3.98 2.04
CA ASP A 178 -9.64 -3.66 3.37
C ASP A 178 -9.67 -4.95 4.19
N TRP A 179 -9.27 -4.89 5.44
CA TRP A 179 -9.28 -6.10 6.28
C TRP A 179 -9.63 -5.79 7.72
N GLU A 180 -10.23 -6.79 8.35
CA GLU A 180 -10.56 -6.79 9.76
C GLU A 180 -9.53 -7.61 10.54
N TYR A 181 -9.12 -7.11 11.68
CA TYR A 181 -8.23 -7.83 12.59
C TYR A 181 -8.52 -7.47 14.05
N THR A 182 -7.99 -8.25 14.99
CA THR A 182 -8.17 -7.99 16.41
C THR A 182 -6.87 -7.60 17.11
N ALA A 183 -7.00 -6.99 18.27
CA ALA A 183 -5.96 -7.03 19.27
C ALA A 183 -5.69 -8.51 19.71
N ASP A 184 -4.55 -8.74 20.34
CA ASP A 184 -4.17 -10.09 20.79
C ASP A 184 -4.99 -10.56 21.98
N VAL A 185 -5.34 -9.61 22.86
CA VAL A 185 -6.12 -9.84 24.06
C VAL A 185 -7.33 -8.92 24.07
N ARG A 186 -8.50 -9.48 24.36
CA ARG A 186 -9.73 -8.70 24.56
C ARG A 186 -9.72 -8.10 25.96
N ALA A 187 -9.92 -6.79 26.03
CA ALA A 187 -10.09 -6.10 27.30
C ALA A 187 -11.56 -5.93 27.64
N ASP A 188 -11.98 -6.37 28.83
CA ASP A 188 -13.32 -6.19 29.36
C ASP A 188 -13.42 -4.92 30.23
N VAL A 189 -12.25 -4.39 30.65
CA VAL A 189 -12.13 -3.22 31.52
C VAL A 189 -11.16 -2.20 30.96
N TYR A 190 -11.30 -0.94 31.38
CA TYR A 190 -10.35 0.14 31.10
C TYR A 190 -10.06 0.97 32.34
N TYR A 191 -8.89 1.61 32.37
CA TYR A 191 -8.52 2.53 33.44
C TYR A 191 -8.91 3.96 33.10
N ASP A 192 -9.68 4.60 33.99
CA ASP A 192 -10.02 6.02 33.94
C ASP A 192 -9.06 6.82 34.82
N PRO A 193 -8.07 7.53 34.24
CA PRO A 193 -7.09 8.28 35.03
C PRO A 193 -7.71 9.40 35.87
N SER A 194 -8.83 9.97 35.44
CA SER A 194 -9.51 11.09 36.13
C SER A 194 -10.15 10.65 37.44
N LYS A 195 -10.61 9.40 37.49
CA LYS A 195 -11.25 8.79 38.64
C LYS A 195 -10.28 7.90 39.45
N ASN A 196 -9.09 7.64 38.90
CA ASN A 196 -8.16 6.64 39.39
C ASN A 196 -8.86 5.29 39.64
N SER A 197 -9.61 4.82 38.65
CA SER A 197 -10.52 3.68 38.78
C SER A 197 -10.47 2.82 37.51
N VAL A 198 -10.58 1.51 37.67
CA VAL A 198 -10.81 0.58 36.57
C VAL A 198 -12.32 0.37 36.43
N LEU A 199 -12.82 0.52 35.21
CA LEU A 199 -14.24 0.49 34.86
C LEU A 199 -14.47 -0.53 33.75
N ASP A 200 -15.66 -1.12 33.72
CA ASP A 200 -16.08 -2.02 32.65
C ASP A 200 -16.30 -1.26 31.34
N TYR A 201 -15.89 -1.84 30.22
CA TYR A 201 -16.31 -1.39 28.92
C TYR A 201 -17.81 -1.60 28.73
N LYS A 202 -18.49 -0.56 28.29
CA LYS A 202 -19.90 -0.67 27.87
C LYS A 202 -19.93 -1.14 26.42
N ASP A 203 -20.72 -2.17 26.15
CA ASP A 203 -21.10 -2.73 24.84
C ASP A 203 -20.18 -2.39 23.65
N GLY A 204 -19.16 -3.22 23.43
CA GLY A 204 -18.35 -3.17 22.21
C GLY A 204 -17.40 -1.98 22.05
N ASN A 205 -17.31 -1.06 23.03
CA ASN A 205 -16.46 0.13 22.94
C ASN A 205 -14.99 -0.14 23.32
N ASN A 206 -14.56 -1.40 23.33
CA ASN A 206 -13.14 -1.76 23.46
C ASN A 206 -12.43 -1.68 22.10
N SER A 207 -11.12 -1.46 22.12
CA SER A 207 -10.30 -1.44 20.91
C SER A 207 -9.85 -2.85 20.52
N PHE A 208 -10.78 -3.81 20.52
CA PHE A 208 -10.46 -5.21 20.18
C PHE A 208 -10.53 -5.46 18.67
N TYR A 209 -11.57 -4.97 18.00
CA TYR A 209 -11.71 -5.05 16.55
C TYR A 209 -11.27 -3.76 15.88
N CYS A 210 -10.47 -3.88 14.85
CA CYS A 210 -10.08 -2.78 13.98
C CYS A 210 -10.19 -3.16 12.51
N TRP A 211 -10.32 -2.13 11.70
CA TRP A 211 -10.29 -2.21 10.25
C TRP A 211 -9.10 -1.41 9.75
N ASN A 212 -8.49 -1.88 8.69
CA ASN A 212 -7.43 -1.13 8.01
C ASN A 212 -7.64 -1.20 6.51
N ARG A 213 -6.99 -0.30 5.79
CA ARG A 213 -7.06 -0.18 4.34
C ARG A 213 -5.68 0.12 3.79
N ALA A 214 -5.35 -0.48 2.64
CA ALA A 214 -4.17 -0.17 1.86
C ALA A 214 -4.45 -0.36 0.37
N GLU A 215 -3.56 0.11 -0.48
CA GLU A 215 -3.51 -0.33 -1.87
C GLU A 215 -2.86 -1.72 -1.93
N VAL A 216 -3.28 -2.53 -2.90
CA VAL A 216 -2.61 -3.81 -3.18
C VAL A 216 -1.18 -3.48 -3.64
N PRO A 217 -0.14 -3.96 -2.93
CA PRO A 217 1.23 -3.51 -3.18
C PRO A 217 1.87 -4.13 -4.42
N GLU A 218 1.32 -5.21 -4.93
CA GLU A 218 1.85 -5.93 -6.09
C GLU A 218 1.51 -5.20 -7.39
N ILE A 219 2.48 -5.14 -8.30
CA ILE A 219 2.25 -4.69 -9.68
C ILE A 219 1.76 -5.87 -10.49
N MET A 220 0.45 -5.93 -10.70
CA MET A 220 -0.23 -7.06 -11.33
C MET A 220 -0.46 -6.75 -12.81
N VAL A 221 0.25 -7.42 -13.70
CA VAL A 221 0.10 -7.31 -15.16
C VAL A 221 0.00 -8.69 -15.79
N GLY A 222 -0.77 -8.79 -16.86
CA GLY A 222 -0.93 -10.03 -17.59
C GLY A 222 -1.17 -9.81 -19.08
N THR A 223 -1.05 -10.88 -19.86
CA THR A 223 -1.34 -10.87 -21.27
C THR A 223 -2.07 -12.15 -21.68
N THR A 224 -3.01 -12.00 -22.59
CA THR A 224 -3.70 -13.15 -23.22
C THR A 224 -2.95 -13.67 -24.44
N ASN A 225 -1.84 -13.02 -24.83
CA ASN A 225 -0.98 -13.52 -25.91
C ASN A 225 -0.45 -14.92 -25.61
N GLY A 226 -0.70 -15.85 -26.53
CA GLY A 226 -0.23 -17.22 -26.39
C GLY A 226 -1.11 -18.13 -25.52
N LEU A 227 -2.20 -17.60 -24.97
CA LEU A 227 -3.21 -18.43 -24.33
C LEU A 227 -4.09 -19.12 -25.39
N SER A 228 -4.51 -20.35 -25.09
CA SER A 228 -5.47 -21.08 -25.94
C SER A 228 -6.88 -20.50 -25.84
N ASP A 229 -7.19 -19.86 -24.73
CA ASP A 229 -8.44 -19.16 -24.46
C ASP A 229 -8.20 -17.64 -24.59
N PRO A 230 -9.11 -16.86 -25.18
CA PRO A 230 -8.92 -15.42 -25.34
C PRO A 230 -8.95 -14.64 -24.01
N GLY A 231 -9.32 -15.28 -22.90
CA GLY A 231 -9.45 -14.65 -21.58
C GLY A 231 -8.57 -15.29 -20.52
N PHE A 232 -8.73 -14.80 -19.31
CA PHE A 232 -8.11 -15.36 -18.12
C PHE A 232 -9.09 -16.28 -17.40
N VAL A 233 -8.67 -17.49 -17.07
CA VAL A 233 -9.47 -18.46 -16.31
C VAL A 233 -8.69 -18.86 -15.07
N ASN A 234 -9.18 -18.48 -13.88
CA ASN A 234 -8.50 -18.71 -12.60
C ASN A 234 -7.00 -18.30 -12.63
N HIS A 235 -6.72 -17.18 -13.27
CA HIS A 235 -5.37 -16.67 -13.40
C HIS A 235 -4.93 -16.02 -12.08
N VAL A 236 -3.80 -16.47 -11.53
CA VAL A 236 -3.24 -15.93 -10.28
C VAL A 236 -2.72 -14.54 -10.52
N ILE A 237 -3.22 -13.57 -9.76
CA ILE A 237 -2.81 -12.15 -9.85
C ILE A 237 -1.91 -11.72 -8.70
N TYR A 238 -2.13 -12.25 -7.50
CA TYR A 238 -1.23 -12.09 -6.35
C TYR A 238 -1.43 -13.22 -5.34
N THR A 239 -0.48 -13.35 -4.42
CA THR A 239 -0.43 -14.43 -3.44
C THR A 239 -0.08 -13.87 -2.06
N TYR A 240 -0.81 -14.30 -1.03
CA TYR A 240 -0.47 -14.01 0.36
C TYR A 240 -0.08 -15.26 1.12
N GLY A 241 0.93 -15.11 2.00
CA GLY A 241 1.24 -16.16 2.98
C GLY A 241 0.11 -16.34 4.00
N ASN A 242 -0.05 -17.55 4.50
CA ASN A 242 -1.10 -17.90 5.45
C ASN A 242 -1.00 -17.20 6.81
N HIS A 243 0.15 -16.59 7.15
CA HIS A 243 0.35 -15.79 8.36
C HIS A 243 0.07 -14.29 8.17
N ASN A 244 -0.40 -13.88 7.00
CA ASN A 244 -0.67 -12.48 6.73
C ASN A 244 -1.83 -11.98 7.61
N ILE A 245 -1.60 -10.92 8.38
CA ILE A 245 -2.60 -10.33 9.28
C ILE A 245 -3.89 -9.92 8.56
N LYS A 246 -3.80 -9.55 7.28
CA LYS A 246 -4.94 -9.18 6.45
C LYS A 246 -5.96 -10.31 6.29
N LEU A 247 -5.51 -11.55 6.41
CA LEU A 247 -6.35 -12.75 6.31
C LEU A 247 -6.86 -13.24 7.67
N SER A 248 -6.76 -12.43 8.74
CA SER A 248 -7.07 -12.87 10.12
C SER A 248 -8.55 -13.14 10.37
N TYR A 249 -9.44 -12.37 9.73
CA TYR A 249 -10.89 -12.49 9.90
C TYR A 249 -11.61 -12.36 8.56
N LEU A 250 -11.97 -11.16 8.19
CA LEU A 250 -12.60 -10.86 6.91
C LEU A 250 -11.68 -9.94 6.13
N TYR A 251 -11.39 -10.32 4.92
CA TYR A 251 -10.63 -9.55 3.93
C TYR A 251 -11.52 -9.17 2.78
N SER A 252 -11.36 -7.98 2.27
CA SER A 252 -12.03 -7.52 1.06
C SER A 252 -11.04 -6.83 0.14
N VAL A 253 -11.16 -7.07 -1.15
CA VAL A 253 -10.45 -6.32 -2.18
C VAL A 253 -11.45 -5.73 -3.17
N LEU A 254 -11.31 -4.44 -3.46
CA LEU A 254 -11.90 -3.80 -4.63
C LEU A 254 -10.85 -3.83 -5.72
N LEU A 255 -10.95 -4.78 -6.63
CA LEU A 255 -10.04 -4.92 -7.75
C LEU A 255 -10.57 -4.17 -8.96
N VAL A 256 -9.69 -3.44 -9.63
CA VAL A 256 -9.94 -2.71 -10.87
C VAL A 256 -9.08 -3.35 -11.96
N GLN A 257 -9.68 -3.62 -13.10
CA GLN A 257 -9.03 -4.11 -14.32
C GLN A 257 -9.04 -3.00 -15.37
N GLU A 258 -7.90 -2.80 -15.99
CA GLU A 258 -7.76 -1.95 -17.18
C GLU A 258 -7.05 -2.69 -18.31
N ASN A 259 -7.38 -2.30 -19.54
CA ASN A 259 -6.69 -2.76 -20.73
C ASN A 259 -5.54 -1.79 -21.06
N LEU A 260 -4.35 -2.31 -21.30
CA LEU A 260 -3.15 -1.51 -21.51
C LEU A 260 -2.82 -1.40 -23.01
N SER A 261 -2.26 -0.26 -23.40
CA SER A 261 -1.48 -0.20 -24.63
C SER A 261 -0.23 -1.10 -24.52
N GLU A 262 0.37 -1.48 -25.64
CA GLU A 262 1.59 -2.30 -25.62
C GLU A 262 2.74 -1.61 -24.88
N ASP A 263 2.89 -0.29 -25.06
CA ASP A 263 3.93 0.47 -24.36
C ASP A 263 3.68 0.57 -22.85
N ALA A 264 2.41 0.74 -22.44
CA ALA A 264 2.00 0.71 -21.03
C ALA A 264 2.30 -0.67 -20.42
N TYR A 265 1.97 -1.76 -21.13
CA TYR A 265 2.28 -3.11 -20.65
C TYR A 265 3.78 -3.32 -20.48
N ARG A 266 4.59 -2.91 -21.45
CA ARG A 266 6.07 -3.01 -21.36
C ARG A 266 6.61 -2.26 -20.15
N TYR A 267 6.11 -1.05 -19.91
CA TYR A 267 6.49 -0.23 -18.75
C TYR A 267 6.14 -0.93 -17.44
N TRP A 268 4.89 -1.32 -17.24
CA TRP A 268 4.43 -1.94 -16.01
C TRP A 268 5.03 -3.34 -15.78
N TYR A 269 5.24 -4.11 -16.85
CA TYR A 269 5.92 -5.39 -16.77
C TYR A 269 7.38 -5.24 -16.32
N ALA A 270 8.11 -4.27 -16.85
CA ALA A 270 9.46 -3.98 -16.40
C ALA A 270 9.49 -3.50 -14.94
N MET A 271 8.53 -2.67 -14.52
CA MET A 271 8.37 -2.26 -13.12
C MET A 271 8.13 -3.47 -12.19
N SER A 272 7.25 -4.39 -12.56
CA SER A 272 6.96 -5.57 -11.75
C SER A 272 8.19 -6.46 -11.60
N ARG A 273 8.98 -6.62 -12.67
CA ARG A 273 10.24 -7.38 -12.61
C ARG A 273 11.27 -6.71 -11.70
N ASN A 274 11.43 -5.39 -11.82
CA ASN A 274 12.37 -4.65 -10.97
C ASN A 274 11.99 -4.70 -9.48
N SER A 275 10.69 -4.75 -9.14
CA SER A 275 10.23 -4.83 -7.75
C SER A 275 10.42 -6.22 -7.13
N THR A 276 10.37 -7.28 -7.92
CA THR A 276 10.55 -8.67 -7.44
C THR A 276 12.02 -9.08 -7.35
N ASP A 277 12.90 -8.49 -8.15
CA ASP A 277 14.33 -8.84 -8.22
C ASP A 277 15.22 -8.10 -7.19
N VAL A 278 14.66 -7.32 -6.31
CA VAL A 278 15.41 -6.58 -5.27
C VAL A 278 15.97 -7.56 -4.22
N GLY A 279 17.21 -7.98 -4.40
CA GLY A 279 17.96 -8.78 -3.41
C GLY A 279 18.77 -9.95 -3.94
N GLY A 280 18.74 -10.27 -5.23
CA GLY A 280 19.55 -11.32 -5.82
C GLY A 280 20.94 -10.81 -6.25
N LEU A 281 22.01 -11.52 -5.86
CA LEU A 281 23.40 -11.28 -6.34
C LEU A 281 23.54 -11.36 -7.88
N MET A 282 22.50 -11.71 -8.60
CA MET A 282 22.39 -11.86 -10.05
C MET A 282 21.26 -11.04 -10.66
N SER A 283 20.73 -10.02 -9.93
CA SER A 283 19.73 -9.14 -10.54
C SER A 283 20.34 -8.43 -11.74
N SER A 284 19.72 -8.56 -12.90
CA SER A 284 20.05 -7.76 -14.06
C SER A 284 19.97 -6.28 -13.68
N GLN A 285 20.93 -5.49 -14.14
CA GLN A 285 20.91 -4.04 -13.91
C GLN A 285 19.54 -3.51 -14.32
N PRO A 286 18.82 -2.75 -13.44
CA PRO A 286 17.50 -2.23 -13.79
C PRO A 286 17.58 -1.50 -15.13
N SER A 287 16.74 -1.89 -16.08
CA SER A 287 16.62 -1.15 -17.33
C SER A 287 16.06 0.23 -17.04
N GLU A 288 16.61 1.26 -17.66
CA GLU A 288 16.07 2.61 -17.56
C GLU A 288 14.62 2.62 -18.06
N LEU A 289 13.70 2.93 -17.17
CA LEU A 289 12.27 2.94 -17.47
C LEU A 289 11.91 4.31 -18.03
N HIS A 290 11.61 4.37 -19.31
CA HIS A 290 11.10 5.59 -19.94
C HIS A 290 9.58 5.60 -19.88
N GLY A 291 9.03 6.65 -19.23
CA GLY A 291 7.61 6.95 -19.26
C GLY A 291 7.15 7.52 -20.60
N ASN A 292 5.87 7.88 -20.67
CA ASN A 292 5.31 8.57 -21.85
C ASN A 292 5.00 10.06 -21.60
N ILE A 293 5.53 10.61 -20.52
CA ILE A 293 5.35 12.01 -20.15
C ILE A 293 6.62 12.78 -20.48
N TYR A 294 6.50 13.90 -21.11
CA TYR A 294 7.63 14.73 -21.52
C TYR A 294 7.38 16.21 -21.20
N ASN A 295 8.45 16.96 -20.96
CA ASN A 295 8.40 18.41 -20.89
C ASN A 295 8.29 18.98 -22.31
N VAL A 296 7.26 19.79 -22.57
CA VAL A 296 6.99 20.39 -23.90
C VAL A 296 8.08 21.37 -24.29
N ASN A 297 8.65 22.07 -23.30
CA ASN A 297 9.65 23.12 -23.51
C ASN A 297 11.09 22.58 -23.48
N ASP A 298 11.32 21.45 -22.78
CA ASP A 298 12.64 20.81 -22.69
C ASP A 298 12.48 19.28 -22.76
N PRO A 299 12.46 18.68 -23.97
CA PRO A 299 12.32 17.25 -24.13
C PRO A 299 13.47 16.40 -23.56
N SER A 300 14.56 17.05 -23.13
CA SER A 300 15.67 16.36 -22.46
C SER A 300 15.44 16.17 -20.94
N GLU A 301 14.46 16.86 -20.36
CA GLU A 301 14.10 16.69 -18.95
C GLU A 301 13.46 15.32 -18.74
N THR A 302 14.00 14.56 -17.81
CA THR A 302 13.46 13.26 -17.42
C THR A 302 12.21 13.47 -16.55
N VAL A 303 11.10 12.82 -16.90
CA VAL A 303 9.88 12.73 -16.10
C VAL A 303 9.62 11.25 -15.80
N ILE A 304 9.31 10.94 -14.55
CA ILE A 304 9.01 9.56 -14.12
C ILE A 304 7.49 9.36 -14.13
N GLY A 305 7.04 8.27 -14.71
CA GLY A 305 5.64 7.86 -14.75
C GLY A 305 5.19 7.47 -16.15
N PHE A 306 4.12 6.72 -16.21
CA PHE A 306 3.46 6.33 -17.45
C PHE A 306 1.96 6.48 -17.25
N VAL A 307 1.28 7.13 -18.19
CA VAL A 307 -0.18 7.31 -18.18
C VAL A 307 -0.79 6.49 -19.31
N ASN A 308 -1.70 5.61 -18.94
CA ASN A 308 -2.55 4.89 -19.87
C ASN A 308 -3.93 5.55 -19.93
N ALA A 309 -4.74 5.22 -20.95
CA ALA A 309 -6.12 5.64 -21.06
C ALA A 309 -7.00 4.42 -21.39
N SER A 310 -7.94 4.10 -20.52
CA SER A 310 -8.76 2.89 -20.67
C SER A 310 -10.09 3.04 -19.95
N GLU A 311 -11.13 2.37 -20.48
CA GLU A 311 -12.29 1.99 -19.67
C GLU A 311 -11.81 1.03 -18.57
N VAL A 312 -12.54 0.96 -17.47
CA VAL A 312 -12.21 0.07 -16.37
C VAL A 312 -13.40 -0.80 -15.99
N SER A 313 -13.08 -1.99 -15.51
CA SER A 313 -14.05 -2.88 -14.87
C SER A 313 -13.61 -3.10 -13.44
N SER A 314 -14.53 -3.15 -12.49
CA SER A 314 -14.18 -3.36 -11.08
C SER A 314 -15.11 -4.37 -10.42
N ILE A 315 -14.55 -5.11 -9.48
CA ILE A 315 -15.29 -6.07 -8.67
C ILE A 315 -14.82 -6.02 -7.22
N ARG A 316 -15.76 -6.09 -6.29
CA ARG A 316 -15.42 -6.26 -4.86
C ARG A 316 -15.60 -7.72 -4.48
N TYR A 317 -14.55 -8.29 -3.93
CA TYR A 317 -14.52 -9.64 -3.42
C TYR A 317 -14.31 -9.64 -1.90
N PHE A 318 -15.00 -10.56 -1.22
CA PHE A 318 -14.83 -10.81 0.21
C PHE A 318 -14.32 -12.23 0.43
N PHE A 319 -13.33 -12.33 1.29
CA PHE A 319 -12.76 -13.60 1.71
C PHE A 319 -12.90 -13.71 3.23
N ASP A 320 -13.62 -14.74 3.68
CA ASP A 320 -13.80 -15.07 5.10
C ASP A 320 -12.78 -16.15 5.49
N SER A 321 -11.87 -15.80 6.39
CA SER A 321 -10.82 -16.72 6.86
C SER A 321 -11.37 -17.95 7.60
N SER A 322 -12.63 -17.92 8.06
CA SER A 322 -13.27 -19.09 8.66
C SER A 322 -13.38 -20.26 7.69
N LEU A 323 -13.29 -19.99 6.38
CA LEU A 323 -13.22 -21.00 5.33
C LEU A 323 -11.85 -21.69 5.26
N LEU A 324 -10.82 -21.12 5.88
CA LEU A 324 -9.50 -21.74 5.99
C LEU A 324 -9.45 -22.63 7.23
N LEU A 325 -9.62 -23.93 7.04
CA LEU A 325 -9.55 -24.94 8.11
C LEU A 325 -8.16 -24.98 8.81
N PHE A 326 -7.14 -24.41 8.19
CA PHE A 326 -5.73 -24.48 8.59
C PHE A 326 -5.08 -23.09 8.77
N TYR A 327 -5.88 -22.06 8.96
CA TYR A 327 -5.36 -20.71 9.13
C TYR A 327 -4.60 -20.59 10.46
N HIS A 328 -3.32 -20.33 10.38
CA HIS A 328 -2.53 -19.89 11.52
C HIS A 328 -2.72 -18.38 11.66
N ARG A 329 -3.45 -17.95 12.69
CA ARG A 329 -3.54 -16.53 12.99
C ARG A 329 -2.14 -15.96 13.10
N ALA A 330 -1.93 -14.75 12.52
CA ALA A 330 -0.68 -14.02 12.67
C ALA A 330 -0.20 -14.10 14.12
N GLU A 331 1.09 -14.35 14.34
CA GLU A 331 1.65 -14.52 15.67
C GLU A 331 1.13 -13.44 16.61
N ARG A 332 0.45 -13.86 17.66
CA ARG A 332 0.05 -12.97 18.74
C ARG A 332 1.28 -12.62 19.56
N PHE A 333 1.36 -11.39 20.00
CA PHE A 333 2.36 -11.05 21.01
C PHE A 333 2.03 -11.85 22.27
N SER A 334 2.76 -12.92 22.54
CA SER A 334 2.60 -13.78 23.71
C SER A 334 3.24 -13.16 24.95
N GLU A 335 2.85 -11.94 25.32
CA GLU A 335 3.27 -11.37 26.58
C GLU A 335 2.30 -11.78 27.68
N GLU A 336 2.87 -12.31 28.76
CA GLU A 336 2.09 -12.64 29.95
C GLU A 336 1.58 -11.36 30.63
N PRO A 337 0.37 -11.41 31.21
CA PRO A 337 -0.16 -10.29 31.96
C PRO A 337 0.69 -10.00 33.23
N LYS A 338 0.60 -8.76 33.66
CA LYS A 338 1.09 -8.37 35.00
C LYS A 338 -0.11 -8.15 35.90
N ALA A 339 -0.18 -8.88 37.00
CA ALA A 339 -1.13 -8.61 38.07
C ALA A 339 -0.79 -7.29 38.74
N VAL A 340 -1.64 -6.26 38.60
CA VAL A 340 -1.36 -4.90 39.05
C VAL A 340 -2.45 -4.45 40.02
N HIS A 341 -2.04 -4.25 41.29
CA HIS A 341 -2.92 -3.71 42.33
C HIS A 341 -3.11 -2.19 42.19
N SER A 342 -4.21 -1.68 42.73
CA SER A 342 -4.64 -0.27 42.63
C SER A 342 -3.58 0.78 42.99
N SER A 343 -2.68 0.46 43.91
CA SER A 343 -1.55 1.33 44.28
C SER A 343 -0.55 1.62 43.15
N GLN A 344 -0.53 0.78 42.12
CA GLN A 344 0.44 0.85 41.01
C GLN A 344 -0.20 1.24 39.67
N TRP A 345 -1.52 1.40 39.57
CA TRP A 345 -2.22 1.65 38.30
C TRP A 345 -1.68 2.84 37.52
N LYS A 346 -1.40 3.99 38.19
CA LYS A 346 -0.84 5.17 37.52
C LYS A 346 0.52 4.91 36.90
N HIS A 347 1.40 4.21 37.62
CA HIS A 347 2.73 3.85 37.14
C HIS A 347 2.62 2.97 35.86
N TYR A 348 1.84 1.91 35.93
CA TYR A 348 1.66 1.02 34.77
C TYR A 348 1.03 1.72 33.58
N TYR A 349 0.08 2.62 33.83
CA TYR A 349 -0.61 3.34 32.77
C TYR A 349 0.27 4.39 32.07
N TYR A 350 0.94 5.25 32.83
CA TYR A 350 1.68 6.39 32.29
C TYR A 350 3.13 6.05 31.94
N ASP A 351 3.83 5.33 32.81
CA ASP A 351 5.27 5.13 32.66
C ASP A 351 5.59 3.88 31.81
N LEU A 352 4.77 2.83 31.92
CA LEU A 352 5.01 1.56 31.25
C LEU A 352 4.08 1.32 30.04
N ALA A 353 3.10 2.19 29.79
CA ALA A 353 2.12 2.07 28.71
C ALA A 353 1.31 0.76 28.73
N TYR A 354 1.05 0.21 29.91
CA TYR A 354 0.19 -0.96 30.11
C TYR A 354 -1.27 -0.54 30.25
N ARG A 355 -2.19 -1.47 29.98
CA ARG A 355 -3.62 -1.29 30.10
C ARG A 355 -4.26 -2.50 30.76
N PRO A 356 -5.28 -2.32 31.64
CA PRO A 356 -5.98 -3.45 32.24
C PRO A 356 -6.84 -4.15 31.20
N ALA A 357 -6.95 -5.47 31.31
CA ALA A 357 -7.78 -6.28 30.43
C ALA A 357 -8.93 -6.95 31.18
N ILE A 358 -8.63 -7.67 32.24
CA ILE A 358 -9.60 -8.44 33.03
C ILE A 358 -9.25 -8.35 34.51
N ALA A 359 -10.23 -8.67 35.38
CA ALA A 359 -9.96 -8.83 36.82
C ALA A 359 -8.97 -9.99 37.04
N HIS A 360 -8.01 -9.78 37.91
CA HIS A 360 -7.02 -10.82 38.24
C HIS A 360 -7.65 -11.92 39.11
N GLU A 361 -7.42 -13.16 38.74
CA GLU A 361 -7.90 -14.34 39.48
C GLU A 361 -6.72 -15.18 39.97
N GLU A 362 -6.83 -15.63 41.22
CA GLU A 362 -5.91 -16.61 41.79
C GLU A 362 -6.65 -17.92 42.11
N GLU A 363 -5.90 -19.00 42.20
CA GLU A 363 -6.41 -20.31 42.58
C GLU A 363 -6.05 -20.62 44.01
N SER A 364 -7.05 -20.97 44.81
CA SER A 364 -6.85 -21.38 46.22
C SER A 364 -6.20 -22.77 46.30
N ALA A 365 -5.68 -23.12 47.49
CA ALA A 365 -5.11 -24.45 47.73
C ALA A 365 -6.13 -25.59 47.51
N THR A 366 -7.41 -25.28 47.45
CA THR A 366 -8.51 -26.23 47.18
C THR A 366 -8.92 -26.28 45.70
N GLY A 367 -8.25 -25.50 44.82
CA GLY A 367 -8.55 -25.46 43.38
C GLY A 367 -9.70 -24.52 43.01
N GLU A 368 -10.19 -23.69 43.94
CA GLU A 368 -11.25 -22.72 43.68
C GLU A 368 -10.62 -21.39 43.22
N ARG A 369 -11.12 -20.85 42.10
CA ARG A 369 -10.68 -19.54 41.57
C ARG A 369 -11.45 -18.41 42.23
N TYR A 370 -10.74 -17.35 42.64
CA TYR A 370 -11.32 -16.17 43.23
C TYR A 370 -10.67 -14.90 42.66
N LYS A 371 -11.46 -13.83 42.55
CA LYS A 371 -10.96 -12.52 42.11
C LYS A 371 -10.22 -11.84 43.23
N VAL A 372 -9.01 -11.38 42.95
CA VAL A 372 -8.20 -10.60 43.90
C VAL A 372 -8.71 -9.15 43.93
N PRO A 373 -9.12 -8.62 45.09
CA PRO A 373 -9.65 -7.25 45.19
C PRO A 373 -8.69 -6.22 44.60
N ASP A 374 -9.22 -5.23 43.91
CA ASP A 374 -8.50 -4.08 43.35
C ASP A 374 -7.26 -4.45 42.49
N THR A 375 -7.24 -5.68 41.95
CA THR A 375 -6.14 -6.21 41.14
C THR A 375 -6.66 -6.66 39.80
N TYR A 376 -5.97 -6.27 38.73
CA TYR A 376 -6.31 -6.59 37.36
C TYR A 376 -5.09 -7.07 36.59
N ASP A 377 -5.33 -7.87 35.56
CA ASP A 377 -4.31 -8.29 34.61
C ASP A 377 -4.08 -7.18 33.58
N TRP A 378 -2.86 -6.64 33.57
CA TRP A 378 -2.43 -5.58 32.69
C TRP A 378 -1.49 -6.10 31.63
N TYR A 379 -1.73 -5.66 30.40
CA TYR A 379 -0.93 -5.99 29.23
C TYR A 379 -0.32 -4.73 28.62
N PRO A 380 0.79 -4.82 27.88
CA PRO A 380 1.26 -3.73 27.04
C PRO A 380 0.13 -3.26 26.11
N ARG A 381 0.02 -1.95 25.91
CA ARG A 381 -1.05 -1.36 25.10
C ARG A 381 -1.15 -2.02 23.70
N ARG A 382 -0.02 -2.36 23.07
CA ARG A 382 0.02 -3.02 21.77
C ARG A 382 -0.73 -4.36 21.71
N CYS A 383 -0.90 -5.03 22.85
CA CYS A 383 -1.56 -6.34 22.93
C CYS A 383 -3.10 -6.22 23.03
N ILE A 384 -3.61 -5.10 23.55
CA ILE A 384 -5.05 -4.94 23.82
C ILE A 384 -5.72 -3.81 23.04
N ASP A 385 -4.94 -3.06 22.28
CA ASP A 385 -5.42 -1.93 21.49
C ASP A 385 -5.02 -2.11 20.02
N CYS A 386 -5.95 -2.59 19.19
CA CYS A 386 -5.71 -2.83 17.78
C CYS A 386 -5.33 -1.54 17.02
N THR A 387 -5.71 -0.35 17.52
CA THR A 387 -5.34 0.92 16.88
C THR A 387 -3.84 1.18 16.94
N TYR A 388 -3.13 0.51 17.86
CA TYR A 388 -1.66 0.61 17.95
C TYR A 388 -0.94 0.08 16.69
N ARG A 389 -1.62 -0.76 15.90
CA ARG A 389 -1.15 -1.26 14.60
C ARG A 389 -1.64 -0.40 13.42
N GLY A 390 -2.13 0.81 13.68
CA GLY A 390 -2.57 1.76 12.66
C GLY A 390 -3.99 1.57 12.15
N GLY A 391 -4.79 0.67 12.72
CA GLY A 391 -6.17 0.45 12.33
C GLY A 391 -7.15 1.46 12.94
N ASP A 392 -8.34 1.54 12.35
CA ASP A 392 -9.48 2.32 12.83
C ASP A 392 -10.47 1.38 13.54
N LYS A 393 -11.04 1.84 14.67
CA LYS A 393 -12.14 1.17 15.39
C LYS A 393 -13.49 1.32 14.68
N ASN A 394 -13.60 2.30 13.80
CA ASN A 394 -14.83 2.59 13.10
C ASN A 394 -14.96 1.62 11.91
N LYS A 395 -15.92 0.71 12.05
CA LYS A 395 -16.27 -0.22 10.98
C LYS A 395 -16.74 0.56 9.74
N PRO A 396 -16.21 0.30 8.53
CA PRO A 396 -16.73 0.90 7.32
C PRO A 396 -18.24 0.59 7.17
N ALA A 397 -19.02 1.59 6.74
CA ALA A 397 -20.50 1.46 6.66
C ALA A 397 -20.95 0.32 5.72
N TRP A 398 -20.14 0.00 4.71
CA TRP A 398 -20.39 -1.06 3.73
C TRP A 398 -19.85 -2.44 4.17
N TRP A 399 -19.13 -2.52 5.32
CA TRP A 399 -18.58 -3.78 5.83
C TRP A 399 -19.68 -4.70 6.36
N PRO A 400 -19.66 -5.99 6.06
CA PRO A 400 -20.66 -6.93 6.56
C PRO A 400 -20.74 -6.97 8.09
N ASN A 401 -21.93 -7.24 8.62
CA ASN A 401 -22.18 -7.25 10.06
C ASN A 401 -21.77 -8.56 10.76
N ASN A 402 -21.16 -9.49 10.04
CA ASN A 402 -20.86 -10.81 10.57
C ASN A 402 -19.53 -10.79 11.33
N HIS A 403 -19.58 -10.33 12.58
CA HIS A 403 -18.59 -10.74 13.56
C HIS A 403 -19.01 -12.10 14.12
N LYS A 404 -18.22 -13.10 13.94
CA LYS A 404 -18.37 -14.37 14.63
C LYS A 404 -17.41 -14.46 15.80
#